data_b5baa8d18c3de3bbfcdd834f70062e12
#
_entry.id   b5baa8d18c3de3bbfcdd834f70062e12
#
_cell.length_a   1.000
_cell.length_b   1.000
_cell.length_c   1.000
_cell.angle_alpha   90.00
_cell.angle_beta   90.00
_cell.angle_gamma   90.00
#
_symmetry.space_group_name_H-M   'P 1'
#
loop_
_entity.id
_entity.type
_entity.pdbx_description
1 polymer ?
#
loop_
_entity_poly.entity_id
_entity_poly.type
_entity_poly.pdbx_seq_one_letter_code
_entity_poly.pdbx_strand_id
1 'polypeptide(L)'
;MRNVTLILDDGSRFSGKSFGYEKPVAGEVVFNTAMTGYPESLTDPSYAGQLMTLTYPLVGNYGVPPFTIEPNGLATFMESEKIHAEAIIVSDYSYEYSHWNAVESLGEWLKREQVPGITGIDTRELTKILREHGVMMGKIVFDNPIDNGQLTIDNYAAVNYVDRVSCKEIISYLPDGTSRSFPLTMPIAQLNCQLSTVNCQLKKVLLVDCGVKTNIIRCLLKRNVEVIRVPWDYDFNGLEFDGLFISNGPGDPDTCDAAVQNIRKAM
;
A
#
# COMPACT_ATOMS: atom_id res chain seq x y z
N MET A 1 9.44 -19.41 18.09
CA MET A 1 9.70 -18.85 16.75
C MET A 1 10.16 -19.95 15.84
N ARG A 2 9.56 -20.02 14.68
CA ARG A 2 9.86 -21.03 13.67
C ARG A 2 10.98 -20.55 12.76
N ASN A 3 11.83 -21.46 12.31
CA ASN A 3 12.81 -21.12 11.27
C ASN A 3 12.09 -20.91 9.93
N VAL A 4 12.60 -19.97 9.19
CA VAL A 4 12.05 -19.54 7.90
C VAL A 4 13.21 -19.15 6.99
N THR A 5 13.05 -19.40 5.70
CA THR A 5 14.06 -19.06 4.70
C THR A 5 13.45 -18.19 3.60
N LEU A 6 14.06 -17.06 3.31
CA LEU A 6 13.85 -16.29 2.09
C LEU A 6 14.72 -16.91 0.99
N ILE A 7 14.12 -17.22 -0.15
CA ILE A 7 14.79 -17.76 -1.33
C ILE A 7 14.52 -16.80 -2.49
N LEU A 8 15.56 -16.24 -3.07
CA LEU A 8 15.49 -15.40 -4.27
C LEU A 8 15.48 -16.23 -5.55
N ASP A 9 15.11 -15.64 -6.66
CA ASP A 9 15.05 -16.28 -7.97
C ASP A 9 16.43 -16.65 -8.55
N ASP A 10 17.51 -15.98 -8.09
CA ASP A 10 18.89 -16.37 -8.40
C ASP A 10 19.39 -17.58 -7.58
N GLY A 11 18.56 -18.09 -6.66
CA GLY A 11 18.88 -19.20 -5.75
C GLY A 11 19.52 -18.77 -4.43
N SER A 12 19.80 -17.49 -4.22
CA SER A 12 20.31 -16.95 -2.95
C SER A 12 19.33 -17.25 -1.79
N ARG A 13 19.88 -17.59 -0.61
CA ARG A 13 19.10 -18.01 0.55
C ARG A 13 19.50 -17.23 1.79
N PHE A 14 18.49 -16.73 2.49
CA PHE A 14 18.65 -16.04 3.76
C PHE A 14 17.79 -16.73 4.82
N SER A 15 18.44 -17.26 5.86
CA SER A 15 17.75 -17.96 6.96
C SER A 15 17.49 -17.00 8.11
N GLY A 16 16.30 -17.07 8.67
CA GLY A 16 15.87 -16.24 9.79
C GLY A 16 14.82 -16.92 10.66
N LYS A 17 14.11 -16.12 11.43
CA LYS A 17 13.04 -16.58 12.32
C LYS A 17 11.76 -15.80 12.06
N SER A 18 10.62 -16.48 12.14
CA SER A 18 9.30 -15.86 12.04
C SER A 18 8.94 -15.10 13.32
N PHE A 19 8.42 -13.87 13.17
CA PHE A 19 7.80 -13.12 14.28
C PHE A 19 6.36 -12.64 13.94
N GLY A 20 5.95 -12.76 12.68
CA GLY A 20 4.59 -12.47 12.19
C GLY A 20 3.73 -13.72 12.06
N TYR A 21 2.81 -13.69 11.08
CA TYR A 21 1.97 -14.84 10.77
C TYR A 21 2.76 -15.90 10.00
N GLU A 22 2.54 -17.17 10.33
CA GLU A 22 3.28 -18.28 9.73
C GLU A 22 2.57 -18.83 8.49
N LYS A 23 2.79 -18.16 7.36
CA LYS A 23 2.22 -18.49 6.04
C LYS A 23 3.31 -18.31 4.98
N PRO A 24 3.50 -19.30 4.08
CA PRO A 24 4.40 -19.14 2.95
C PRO A 24 3.82 -18.12 1.96
N VAL A 25 4.68 -17.27 1.42
CA VAL A 25 4.33 -16.22 0.45
C VAL A 25 5.43 -16.05 -0.59
N ALA A 26 5.07 -15.53 -1.76
CA ALA A 26 6.00 -15.12 -2.80
C ALA A 26 5.63 -13.72 -3.30
N GLY A 27 6.62 -12.99 -3.83
CA GLY A 27 6.43 -11.66 -4.36
C GLY A 27 7.75 -11.03 -4.81
N GLU A 28 7.68 -9.83 -5.33
CA GLU A 28 8.86 -9.03 -5.62
C GLU A 28 9.54 -8.59 -4.33
N VAL A 29 10.85 -8.82 -4.23
CA VAL A 29 11.63 -8.41 -3.05
C VAL A 29 12.12 -6.99 -3.25
N VAL A 30 11.65 -6.10 -2.39
CA VAL A 30 12.03 -4.68 -2.43
C VAL A 30 12.64 -4.23 -1.11
N PHE A 31 13.36 -3.11 -1.11
CA PHE A 31 13.89 -2.55 0.13
C PHE A 31 13.43 -1.11 0.35
N ASN A 32 13.26 -0.77 1.63
CA ASN A 32 12.93 0.57 2.09
C ASN A 32 14.02 1.04 3.06
N THR A 33 14.55 2.25 2.86
CA THR A 33 15.63 2.85 3.66
C THR A 33 15.12 3.80 4.75
N ALA A 34 13.81 3.92 4.93
CA ALA A 34 13.23 4.75 5.97
C ALA A 34 13.61 4.23 7.37
N MET A 35 13.96 5.15 8.26
CA MET A 35 14.32 4.83 9.65
C MET A 35 13.08 4.63 10.54
N THR A 36 11.97 5.24 10.16
CA THR A 36 10.68 5.24 10.88
C THR A 36 9.54 5.07 9.90
N GLY A 37 8.31 4.87 10.40
CA GLY A 37 7.13 4.82 9.55
C GLY A 37 6.87 3.43 8.94
N TYR A 38 7.21 2.35 9.65
CA TYR A 38 6.88 1.01 9.15
C TYR A 38 5.36 0.74 9.13
N PRO A 39 4.50 1.29 10.01
CA PRO A 39 3.06 1.13 9.87
C PRO A 39 2.52 1.80 8.60
N GLU A 40 3.00 3.00 8.30
CA GLU A 40 2.66 3.76 7.09
C GLU A 40 3.18 3.01 5.84
N SER A 41 4.40 2.49 5.89
CA SER A 41 4.98 1.73 4.76
C SER A 41 4.24 0.43 4.50
N LEU A 42 3.86 -0.32 5.54
CA LEU A 42 3.12 -1.58 5.41
C LEU A 42 1.71 -1.37 4.83
N THR A 43 1.07 -0.24 5.17
CA THR A 43 -0.27 0.13 4.68
C THR A 43 -0.25 0.95 3.40
N ASP A 44 0.92 1.24 2.84
CA ASP A 44 1.05 1.91 1.54
C ASP A 44 0.65 0.96 0.41
N PRO A 45 -0.38 1.28 -0.39
CA PRO A 45 -0.83 0.44 -1.49
C PRO A 45 0.27 0.14 -2.53
N SER A 46 1.31 0.99 -2.62
CA SER A 46 2.44 0.78 -3.54
C SER A 46 3.21 -0.52 -3.27
N TYR A 47 3.11 -1.09 -2.07
CA TYR A 47 3.77 -2.36 -1.72
C TYR A 47 2.92 -3.60 -1.96
N ALA A 48 1.79 -3.48 -2.65
CA ALA A 48 0.95 -4.64 -2.97
C ALA A 48 1.73 -5.67 -3.82
N GLY A 49 1.73 -6.92 -3.38
CA GLY A 49 2.47 -8.02 -4.02
C GLY A 49 3.97 -8.06 -3.71
N GLN A 50 4.48 -7.21 -2.82
CA GLN A 50 5.91 -7.10 -2.52
C GLN A 50 6.29 -7.66 -1.16
N LEU A 51 7.48 -8.26 -1.08
CA LEU A 51 8.17 -8.66 0.15
C LEU A 51 9.09 -7.50 0.57
N MET A 52 8.67 -6.74 1.58
CA MET A 52 9.33 -5.49 1.95
C MET A 52 10.47 -5.71 2.93
N THR A 53 11.69 -5.38 2.52
CA THR A 53 12.89 -5.40 3.37
C THR A 53 13.13 -4.01 3.96
N LEU A 54 13.16 -3.91 5.31
CA LEU A 54 13.56 -2.68 5.98
C LEU A 54 15.07 -2.72 6.27
N THR A 55 15.79 -1.72 5.76
CA THR A 55 17.25 -1.65 5.93
C THR A 55 17.67 -1.08 7.28
N TYR A 56 16.79 -0.38 7.99
CA TYR A 56 17.04 0.07 9.34
C TYR A 56 17.14 -1.15 10.27
N PRO A 57 18.22 -1.23 11.09
CA PRO A 57 18.54 -2.49 11.77
C PRO A 57 17.52 -2.93 12.82
N LEU A 58 16.90 -1.98 13.53
CA LEU A 58 15.94 -2.29 14.60
C LEU A 58 14.54 -1.85 14.22
N VAL A 59 13.59 -2.80 14.17
CA VAL A 59 12.19 -2.58 13.80
C VAL A 59 11.26 -3.11 14.89
N GLY A 60 10.12 -2.46 15.13
CA GLY A 60 9.14 -2.84 16.14
C GLY A 60 9.23 -2.06 17.45
N ASN A 61 10.31 -1.34 17.68
CA ASN A 61 10.64 -0.65 18.93
C ASN A 61 9.64 0.43 19.37
N TYR A 62 8.81 0.96 18.48
CA TYR A 62 7.77 1.93 18.84
C TYR A 62 6.34 1.40 18.68
N GLY A 63 6.16 0.11 18.35
CA GLY A 63 4.85 -0.51 18.25
C GLY A 63 4.01 -0.02 17.07
N VAL A 64 2.69 -0.22 17.16
CA VAL A 64 1.72 0.15 16.13
C VAL A 64 0.66 1.07 16.75
N PRO A 65 0.34 2.21 16.10
CA PRO A 65 -0.72 3.10 16.58
C PRO A 65 -2.10 2.46 16.39
N PRO A 66 -3.15 2.97 17.09
CA PRO A 66 -4.50 2.46 16.92
C PRO A 66 -4.98 2.68 15.48
N PHE A 67 -5.70 1.70 14.95
CA PHE A 67 -6.42 1.88 13.70
C PHE A 67 -7.67 2.72 13.97
N THR A 68 -7.64 3.98 13.57
CA THR A 68 -8.75 4.92 13.71
C THR A 68 -9.10 5.51 12.35
N ILE A 69 -10.40 5.71 12.12
CA ILE A 69 -10.95 6.27 10.89
C ILE A 69 -11.55 7.63 11.21
N GLU A 70 -11.20 8.64 10.43
CA GLU A 70 -11.79 9.98 10.51
C GLU A 70 -13.23 9.97 9.97
N PRO A 71 -14.07 10.99 10.27
CA PRO A 71 -15.45 11.04 9.79
C PRO A 71 -15.59 10.98 8.26
N ASN A 72 -14.57 11.42 7.53
CA ASN A 72 -14.50 11.32 6.06
C ASN A 72 -14.10 9.92 5.55
N GLY A 73 -13.90 8.94 6.44
CA GLY A 73 -13.51 7.57 6.07
C GLY A 73 -12.00 7.37 5.88
N LEU A 74 -11.15 8.38 6.09
CA LEU A 74 -9.70 8.25 5.96
C LEU A 74 -9.06 7.69 7.23
N ALA A 75 -8.10 6.79 7.10
CA ALA A 75 -7.31 6.31 8.23
C ALA A 75 -6.43 7.43 8.80
N THR A 76 -6.37 7.56 10.14
CA THR A 76 -5.66 8.68 10.80
C THR A 76 -4.14 8.50 10.75
N PHE A 77 -3.62 7.30 11.06
CA PHE A 77 -2.20 7.02 11.23
C PHE A 77 -1.63 6.09 10.15
N MET A 78 -2.47 5.58 9.27
CA MET A 78 -2.12 4.63 8.22
C MET A 78 -2.30 5.26 6.83
N GLU A 79 -1.70 4.66 5.81
CA GLU A 79 -1.83 5.11 4.43
C GLU A 79 -2.99 4.44 3.68
N SER A 80 -3.59 3.41 4.28
CA SER A 80 -4.81 2.74 3.83
C SER A 80 -5.45 1.95 4.97
N GLU A 81 -6.52 1.21 4.66
CA GLU A 81 -7.31 0.46 5.64
C GLU A 81 -6.69 -0.89 6.04
N LYS A 82 -5.66 -1.36 5.35
CA LYS A 82 -5.04 -2.69 5.56
C LYS A 82 -3.55 -2.70 5.21
N ILE A 83 -2.86 -3.75 5.61
CA ILE A 83 -1.51 -4.03 5.13
C ILE A 83 -1.57 -4.49 3.66
N HIS A 84 -0.73 -3.92 2.80
CA HIS A 84 -0.60 -4.28 1.39
C HIS A 84 0.64 -5.11 1.09
N ALA A 85 1.72 -4.92 1.87
CA ALA A 85 2.91 -5.75 1.71
C ALA A 85 2.61 -7.22 2.01
N GLU A 86 3.12 -8.14 1.18
CA GLU A 86 2.95 -9.58 1.38
C GLU A 86 3.74 -10.12 2.56
N ALA A 87 4.86 -9.49 2.90
CA ALA A 87 5.67 -9.78 4.08
C ALA A 87 6.57 -8.62 4.45
N ILE A 88 7.10 -8.65 5.68
CA ILE A 88 8.16 -7.76 6.14
C ILE A 88 9.41 -8.56 6.51
N ILE A 89 10.58 -8.08 6.09
CA ILE A 89 11.89 -8.67 6.31
C ILE A 89 12.76 -7.67 7.05
N VAL A 90 13.30 -8.05 8.21
CA VAL A 90 14.09 -7.18 9.06
C VAL A 90 15.36 -7.87 9.57
N SER A 91 16.36 -7.08 9.90
CA SER A 91 17.58 -7.57 10.54
C SER A 91 17.30 -7.93 11.99
N ASP A 92 16.78 -6.99 12.77
CA ASP A 92 16.47 -7.18 14.18
C ASP A 92 15.05 -6.70 14.51
N TYR A 93 14.32 -7.52 15.26
CA TYR A 93 12.95 -7.23 15.68
C TYR A 93 12.88 -7.02 17.20
N SER A 94 12.37 -5.85 17.61
CA SER A 94 12.10 -5.57 19.02
C SER A 94 10.74 -6.16 19.44
N TYR A 95 10.77 -7.06 20.41
CA TYR A 95 9.57 -7.65 21.00
C TYR A 95 8.85 -6.70 21.94
N GLU A 96 9.61 -5.79 22.54
CA GLU A 96 9.08 -4.74 23.40
C GLU A 96 9.02 -3.43 22.63
N TYR A 97 7.97 -2.68 22.84
CA TYR A 97 7.77 -1.38 22.23
C TYR A 97 7.51 -0.30 23.29
N SER A 98 7.91 0.92 22.95
CA SER A 98 7.72 2.07 23.84
C SER A 98 7.43 3.32 23.01
N HIS A 99 6.16 3.64 22.85
CA HIS A 99 5.71 4.89 22.25
C HIS A 99 4.33 5.25 22.81
N TRP A 100 4.10 6.53 23.08
CA TRP A 100 2.87 7.02 23.71
C TRP A 100 1.59 6.66 22.93
N ASN A 101 1.70 6.51 21.60
CA ASN A 101 0.56 6.21 20.72
C ASN A 101 0.46 4.73 20.35
N ALA A 102 1.32 3.88 20.86
CA ALA A 102 1.28 2.46 20.52
C ALA A 102 0.23 1.70 21.34
N VAL A 103 -0.52 0.83 20.69
CA VAL A 103 -1.55 -0.01 21.32
C VAL A 103 -1.23 -1.50 21.21
N GLU A 104 -0.37 -1.90 20.29
CA GLU A 104 0.04 -3.28 20.08
C GLU A 104 1.48 -3.37 19.51
N SER A 105 2.08 -4.56 19.60
CA SER A 105 3.37 -4.82 18.95
C SER A 105 3.19 -5.03 17.44
N LEU A 106 4.25 -4.77 16.67
CA LEU A 106 4.26 -5.06 15.23
C LEU A 106 3.96 -6.55 14.96
N GLY A 107 4.52 -7.47 15.77
CA GLY A 107 4.29 -8.91 15.58
C GLY A 107 2.85 -9.34 15.83
N GLU A 108 2.14 -8.75 16.79
CA GLU A 108 0.71 -8.99 17.03
C GLU A 108 -0.14 -8.46 15.88
N TRP A 109 0.13 -7.26 15.42
CA TRP A 109 -0.54 -6.69 14.27
C TRP A 109 -0.37 -7.54 13.01
N LEU A 110 0.87 -7.95 12.67
CA LEU A 110 1.14 -8.82 11.54
C LEU A 110 0.41 -10.17 11.63
N LYS A 111 0.32 -10.76 12.82
CA LYS A 111 -0.42 -12.01 13.04
C LYS A 111 -1.92 -11.83 12.83
N ARG A 112 -2.48 -10.73 13.31
CA ARG A 112 -3.90 -10.39 13.13
C ARG A 112 -4.24 -10.18 11.66
N GLU A 113 -3.38 -9.48 10.92
CA GLU A 113 -3.54 -9.20 9.48
C GLU A 113 -3.07 -10.36 8.58
N GLN A 114 -2.61 -11.48 9.18
CA GLN A 114 -2.11 -12.67 8.47
C GLN A 114 -0.93 -12.39 7.53
N VAL A 115 -0.03 -11.50 7.94
CA VAL A 115 1.16 -11.11 7.19
C VAL A 115 2.42 -11.71 7.82
N PRO A 116 3.28 -12.41 7.06
CA PRO A 116 4.55 -12.91 7.55
C PRO A 116 5.53 -11.80 7.94
N GLY A 117 6.26 -12.04 9.03
CA GLY A 117 7.39 -11.21 9.45
C GLY A 117 8.61 -12.07 9.73
N ILE A 118 9.76 -11.70 9.16
CA ILE A 118 11.02 -12.43 9.31
C ILE A 118 12.07 -11.54 9.94
N THR A 119 12.77 -12.05 10.94
CA THR A 119 13.90 -11.39 11.60
C THR A 119 15.17 -12.25 11.52
N GLY A 120 16.33 -11.62 11.72
CA GLY A 120 17.64 -12.29 11.66
C GLY A 120 18.23 -12.38 10.25
N ILE A 121 17.67 -11.65 9.30
CA ILE A 121 18.17 -11.59 7.92
C ILE A 121 19.29 -10.53 7.81
N ASP A 122 20.35 -10.84 7.11
CA ASP A 122 21.33 -9.82 6.67
C ASP A 122 20.70 -8.92 5.59
N THR A 123 19.93 -7.93 6.07
CA THR A 123 19.26 -6.97 5.17
C THR A 123 20.23 -6.10 4.40
N ARG A 124 21.47 -5.94 4.89
CA ARG A 124 22.51 -5.20 4.18
C ARG A 124 23.01 -5.96 2.96
N GLU A 125 23.29 -7.26 3.11
CA GLU A 125 23.69 -8.11 1.98
C GLU A 125 22.55 -8.26 0.98
N LEU A 126 21.33 -8.53 1.46
CA LEU A 126 20.14 -8.59 0.62
C LEU A 126 19.96 -7.30 -0.21
N THR A 127 20.11 -6.13 0.42
CA THR A 127 19.99 -4.84 -0.28
C THR A 127 21.05 -4.64 -1.35
N LYS A 128 22.29 -5.11 -1.13
CA LYS A 128 23.32 -5.04 -2.17
C LYS A 128 22.94 -5.87 -3.40
N ILE A 129 22.48 -7.11 -3.19
CA ILE A 129 22.03 -7.98 -4.27
C ILE A 129 20.89 -7.31 -5.05
N LEU A 130 19.86 -6.80 -4.36
CA LEU A 130 18.73 -6.12 -5.00
C LEU A 130 19.16 -4.87 -5.81
N ARG A 131 20.16 -4.12 -5.32
CA ARG A 131 20.67 -2.94 -6.04
C ARG A 131 21.45 -3.29 -7.30
N GLU A 132 22.13 -4.43 -7.31
CA GLU A 132 22.93 -4.89 -8.45
C GLU A 132 22.08 -5.52 -9.53
N HIS A 133 21.03 -6.26 -9.15
CA HIS A 133 20.17 -7.01 -10.08
C HIS A 133 18.90 -6.24 -10.49
N GLY A 134 18.47 -5.24 -9.70
CA GLY A 134 17.22 -4.52 -9.93
C GLY A 134 16.01 -5.29 -9.40
N VAL A 135 15.04 -5.62 -10.25
CA VAL A 135 13.84 -6.37 -9.88
C VAL A 135 14.20 -7.83 -9.62
N MET A 136 13.91 -8.33 -8.43
CA MET A 136 14.10 -9.73 -8.05
C MET A 136 12.86 -10.29 -7.38
N MET A 137 12.50 -11.50 -7.81
CA MET A 137 11.42 -12.24 -7.15
C MET A 137 11.97 -13.09 -6.02
N GLY A 138 11.15 -13.32 -5.01
CA GLY A 138 11.51 -14.18 -3.90
C GLY A 138 10.32 -14.90 -3.30
N LYS A 139 10.62 -15.91 -2.49
CA LYS A 139 9.62 -16.63 -1.71
C LYS A 139 10.11 -16.89 -0.30
N ILE A 140 9.16 -16.84 0.62
CA ILE A 140 9.35 -17.15 2.03
C ILE A 140 8.77 -18.54 2.29
N VAL A 141 9.61 -19.45 2.76
CA VAL A 141 9.25 -20.84 3.07
C VAL A 141 9.55 -21.16 4.53
N PHE A 142 8.74 -22.00 5.12
CA PHE A 142 8.86 -22.39 6.52
C PHE A 142 9.38 -23.83 6.63
N ASP A 143 10.18 -24.10 7.66
CA ASP A 143 10.53 -25.46 8.04
C ASP A 143 9.28 -26.22 8.52
N ASN A 144 9.25 -27.54 8.26
CA ASN A 144 8.14 -28.43 8.63
C ASN A 144 7.50 -28.12 9.99
N PRO A 145 6.15 -28.24 10.18
CA PRO A 145 5.22 -28.97 9.32
C PRO A 145 4.32 -28.10 8.44
N ILE A 146 4.67 -26.84 8.12
CA ILE A 146 3.83 -26.00 7.25
C ILE A 146 3.96 -26.51 5.80
N ASP A 147 2.80 -26.73 5.16
CA ASP A 147 2.77 -26.96 3.71
C ASP A 147 3.14 -25.66 2.99
N ASN A 148 4.32 -25.63 2.42
CA ASN A 148 4.78 -24.49 1.63
C ASN A 148 4.11 -24.40 0.24
N GLY A 149 3.28 -25.39 -0.12
CA GLY A 149 2.58 -25.46 -1.40
C GLY A 149 3.51 -25.41 -2.62
N GLN A 150 2.93 -25.34 -3.77
CA GLN A 150 3.64 -24.94 -5.00
C GLN A 150 3.58 -23.40 -5.10
N LEU A 151 4.42 -22.70 -4.31
CA LEU A 151 4.61 -21.27 -4.50
C LEU A 151 5.33 -21.07 -5.83
N THR A 152 4.58 -20.73 -6.85
CA THR A 152 5.15 -20.24 -8.10
C THR A 152 5.63 -18.81 -7.84
N ILE A 153 6.83 -18.52 -8.28
CA ILE A 153 7.29 -17.13 -8.37
C ILE A 153 6.67 -16.61 -9.68
N ASP A 154 5.42 -16.15 -9.57
CA ASP A 154 4.72 -15.58 -10.72
C ASP A 154 5.38 -14.26 -11.10
N ASN A 155 5.37 -13.97 -12.40
CA ASN A 155 5.91 -12.71 -12.87
C ASN A 155 5.08 -11.54 -12.30
N TYR A 156 5.65 -10.80 -11.37
CA TYR A 156 5.03 -9.63 -10.74
C TYR A 156 4.49 -8.64 -11.78
N ALA A 157 5.24 -8.42 -12.88
CA ALA A 157 4.84 -7.52 -13.96
C ALA A 157 3.58 -7.97 -14.73
N ALA A 158 3.19 -9.25 -14.65
CA ALA A 158 2.01 -9.77 -15.34
C ALA A 158 0.70 -9.54 -14.56
N VAL A 159 0.78 -9.11 -13.30
CA VAL A 159 -0.39 -8.90 -12.44
C VAL A 159 -0.73 -7.41 -12.36
N ASN A 160 -1.97 -7.05 -12.68
CA ASN A 160 -2.44 -5.68 -12.45
C ASN A 160 -2.74 -5.46 -10.97
N TYR A 161 -1.72 -5.01 -10.22
CA TYR A 161 -1.87 -4.69 -8.81
C TYR A 161 -2.65 -3.39 -8.58
N VAL A 162 -2.67 -2.47 -9.55
CA VAL A 162 -3.45 -1.23 -9.46
C VAL A 162 -4.94 -1.54 -9.31
N ASP A 163 -5.46 -2.51 -10.07
CA ASP A 163 -6.86 -2.93 -9.92
C ASP A 163 -7.18 -3.48 -8.51
N ARG A 164 -6.21 -4.11 -7.84
CA ARG A 164 -6.40 -4.65 -6.49
C ARG A 164 -6.47 -3.59 -5.40
N VAL A 165 -5.82 -2.43 -5.61
CA VAL A 165 -5.69 -1.38 -4.58
C VAL A 165 -6.52 -0.14 -4.86
N SER A 166 -6.97 0.07 -6.09
CA SER A 166 -7.82 1.17 -6.50
C SER A 166 -9.20 1.11 -5.85
N CYS A 167 -9.77 2.26 -5.55
CA CYS A 167 -11.15 2.35 -5.04
C CYS A 167 -12.15 1.74 -6.02
N LYS A 168 -13.31 1.33 -5.51
CA LYS A 168 -14.38 0.71 -6.31
C LYS A 168 -15.62 1.60 -6.41
N GLU A 169 -15.53 2.82 -5.94
CA GLU A 169 -16.57 3.84 -5.95
C GLU A 169 -15.97 5.21 -6.24
N ILE A 170 -16.78 6.16 -6.67
CA ILE A 170 -16.37 7.56 -6.74
C ILE A 170 -16.59 8.17 -5.36
N ILE A 171 -15.57 8.79 -4.79
CA ILE A 171 -15.62 9.36 -3.44
C ILE A 171 -15.22 10.83 -3.50
N SER A 172 -16.12 11.72 -3.06
CA SER A 172 -15.79 13.12 -2.85
C SER A 172 -15.47 13.37 -1.38
N TYR A 173 -14.28 13.92 -1.12
CA TYR A 173 -13.82 14.34 0.20
C TYR A 173 -13.83 15.86 0.28
N LEU A 174 -14.34 16.39 1.39
CA LEU A 174 -14.46 17.82 1.63
C LEU A 174 -13.50 18.30 2.74
N PRO A 175 -13.03 19.56 2.68
CA PRO A 175 -12.15 20.13 3.70
C PRO A 175 -12.76 20.20 5.11
N ASP A 176 -14.09 20.15 5.22
CA ASP A 176 -14.81 20.14 6.50
C ASP A 176 -14.75 18.78 7.24
N GLY A 177 -14.06 17.79 6.65
CA GLY A 177 -13.92 16.45 7.21
C GLY A 177 -15.08 15.51 6.87
N THR A 178 -15.91 15.84 5.90
CA THR A 178 -16.98 14.96 5.40
C THR A 178 -16.60 14.29 4.08
N SER A 179 -17.27 13.20 3.74
CA SER A 179 -17.15 12.54 2.45
C SER A 179 -18.50 12.03 1.93
N ARG A 180 -18.56 11.78 0.63
CA ARG A 180 -19.73 11.19 -0.06
C ARG A 180 -19.27 10.17 -1.07
N SER A 181 -19.96 9.04 -1.16
CA SER A 181 -19.71 8.00 -2.16
C SER A 181 -20.80 8.02 -3.23
N PHE A 182 -20.39 7.73 -4.46
CA PHE A 182 -21.28 7.65 -5.61
C PHE A 182 -20.99 6.36 -6.39
N PRO A 183 -22.04 5.67 -6.87
CA PRO A 183 -21.85 4.47 -7.67
C PRO A 183 -21.26 4.81 -9.05
N LEU A 184 -20.43 3.93 -9.59
CA LEU A 184 -19.83 4.11 -10.92
C LEU A 184 -20.84 4.18 -12.06
N THR A 185 -22.04 3.67 -11.83
CA THR A 185 -23.16 3.70 -12.80
C THR A 185 -23.90 5.03 -12.84
N MET A 186 -23.54 6.00 -11.96
CA MET A 186 -24.20 7.31 -11.95
C MET A 186 -23.88 8.09 -13.24
N PRO A 187 -24.89 8.65 -13.95
CA PRO A 187 -24.64 9.49 -15.11
C PRO A 187 -23.79 10.71 -14.75
N ILE A 188 -22.82 11.03 -15.58
CA ILE A 188 -21.85 12.15 -15.36
C ILE A 188 -22.58 13.48 -15.12
N ALA A 189 -23.65 13.77 -15.87
CA ALA A 189 -24.44 15.00 -15.68
C ALA A 189 -25.07 15.08 -14.28
N GLN A 190 -25.55 13.94 -13.75
CA GLN A 190 -26.09 13.86 -12.39
C GLN A 190 -24.99 13.99 -11.34
N LEU A 191 -23.85 13.36 -11.57
CA LEU A 191 -22.68 13.45 -10.70
C LEU A 191 -22.16 14.88 -10.61
N ASN A 192 -21.99 15.59 -11.75
CA ASN A 192 -21.62 17.00 -11.78
C ASN A 192 -22.61 17.87 -10.99
N CYS A 193 -23.91 17.63 -11.13
CA CYS A 193 -24.93 18.35 -10.37
C CYS A 193 -24.76 18.12 -8.85
N GLN A 194 -24.55 16.88 -8.42
CA GLN A 194 -24.38 16.56 -7.00
C GLN A 194 -23.07 17.08 -6.40
N LEU A 195 -21.98 17.09 -7.18
CA LEU A 195 -20.70 17.69 -6.79
C LEU A 195 -20.76 19.23 -6.75
N SER A 196 -21.62 19.86 -7.55
CA SER A 196 -21.77 21.33 -7.60
C SER A 196 -22.61 21.88 -6.45
N THR A 197 -23.47 21.09 -5.81
CA THR A 197 -24.38 21.56 -4.75
C THR A 197 -23.71 21.85 -3.42
N VAL A 198 -22.46 21.40 -3.20
CA VAL A 198 -21.85 21.41 -1.86
C VAL A 198 -21.14 22.71 -1.53
N ASN A 199 -20.35 23.24 -2.43
CA ASN A 199 -19.70 24.53 -2.24
C ASN A 199 -19.11 25.03 -3.58
N CYS A 200 -19.81 25.90 -4.28
CA CYS A 200 -19.38 26.47 -5.56
C CYS A 200 -18.06 27.27 -5.50
N GLN A 201 -17.48 27.48 -4.32
CA GLN A 201 -16.26 28.25 -4.13
C GLN A 201 -15.00 27.39 -3.98
N LEU A 202 -15.14 26.08 -3.75
CA LEU A 202 -14.00 25.18 -3.61
C LEU A 202 -13.45 24.79 -4.99
N LYS A 203 -12.13 24.82 -5.12
CA LYS A 203 -11.45 24.19 -6.25
C LYS A 203 -11.57 22.67 -6.14
N LYS A 204 -11.79 22.00 -7.25
CA LYS A 204 -11.97 20.55 -7.34
C LYS A 204 -10.75 19.89 -7.93
N VAL A 205 -10.19 18.95 -7.22
CA VAL A 205 -9.09 18.09 -7.70
C VAL A 205 -9.65 16.70 -7.99
N LEU A 206 -9.65 16.32 -9.26
CA LEU A 206 -9.92 14.94 -9.65
C LEU A 206 -8.68 14.09 -9.38
N LEU A 207 -8.84 13.05 -8.57
CA LEU A 207 -7.77 12.14 -8.19
C LEU A 207 -8.02 10.77 -8.79
N VAL A 208 -7.21 10.38 -9.77
CA VAL A 208 -7.20 9.02 -10.34
C VAL A 208 -6.44 8.11 -9.39
N ASP A 209 -7.16 7.13 -8.85
CA ASP A 209 -6.64 6.24 -7.82
C ASP A 209 -5.96 5.01 -8.39
N CYS A 210 -4.65 5.08 -8.52
CA CYS A 210 -3.81 3.92 -8.85
C CYS A 210 -3.24 3.22 -7.60
N GLY A 211 -3.69 3.60 -6.39
CA GLY A 211 -3.17 3.15 -5.10
C GLY A 211 -2.74 4.33 -4.24
N VAL A 212 -3.65 5.31 -4.07
CA VAL A 212 -3.37 6.55 -3.38
C VAL A 212 -3.14 6.34 -1.89
N LYS A 213 -2.10 7.00 -1.36
CA LYS A 213 -1.87 7.11 0.08
C LYS A 213 -2.88 8.07 0.70
N THR A 214 -3.46 7.67 1.84
CA THR A 214 -4.39 8.51 2.61
C THR A 214 -3.80 9.90 2.90
N ASN A 215 -2.50 9.97 3.17
CA ASN A 215 -1.85 11.26 3.45
C ASN A 215 -1.86 12.24 2.27
N ILE A 216 -1.87 11.76 1.02
CA ILE A 216 -1.99 12.62 -0.16
C ILE A 216 -3.35 13.32 -0.14
N ILE A 217 -4.43 12.57 0.12
CA ILE A 217 -5.78 13.13 0.23
C ILE A 217 -5.83 14.16 1.37
N ARG A 218 -5.31 13.81 2.57
CA ARG A 218 -5.22 14.75 3.70
C ARG A 218 -4.46 16.03 3.37
N CYS A 219 -3.36 15.92 2.62
CA CYS A 219 -2.57 17.07 2.18
C CYS A 219 -3.33 17.99 1.21
N LEU A 220 -4.16 17.43 0.33
CA LEU A 220 -5.02 18.18 -0.57
C LEU A 220 -6.15 18.89 0.22
N LEU A 221 -6.84 18.17 1.10
CA LEU A 221 -7.91 18.73 1.94
C LEU A 221 -7.42 19.90 2.81
N LYS A 222 -6.20 19.80 3.38
CA LYS A 222 -5.56 20.90 4.11
C LYS A 222 -5.32 22.16 3.28
N ARG A 223 -5.34 22.06 1.93
CA ARG A 223 -5.24 23.19 1.00
C ARG A 223 -6.60 23.75 0.60
N ASN A 224 -7.65 23.34 1.29
CA ASN A 224 -9.01 23.81 1.07
C ASN A 224 -9.54 23.51 -0.35
N VAL A 225 -9.27 22.32 -0.85
CA VAL A 225 -9.80 21.80 -2.12
C VAL A 225 -10.72 20.60 -1.87
N GLU A 226 -11.74 20.44 -2.70
CA GLU A 226 -12.50 19.21 -2.77
C GLU A 226 -11.70 18.16 -3.54
N VAL A 227 -11.63 16.93 -3.06
CA VAL A 227 -10.93 15.83 -3.74
C VAL A 227 -11.96 14.79 -4.22
N ILE A 228 -12.06 14.64 -5.53
CA ILE A 228 -12.92 13.64 -6.18
C ILE A 228 -12.05 12.45 -6.57
N ARG A 229 -12.07 11.39 -5.77
CA ARG A 229 -11.32 10.14 -6.00
C ARG A 229 -12.13 9.22 -6.91
N VAL A 230 -11.53 8.79 -8.03
CA VAL A 230 -12.14 7.87 -8.99
C VAL A 230 -11.25 6.64 -9.19
N PRO A 231 -11.81 5.47 -9.55
CA PRO A 231 -11.01 4.30 -9.91
C PRO A 231 -10.04 4.58 -11.05
N TRP A 232 -8.95 3.80 -11.10
CA TRP A 232 -7.87 3.93 -12.09
C TRP A 232 -8.35 3.83 -13.55
N ASP A 233 -9.40 3.05 -13.80
CA ASP A 233 -9.96 2.77 -15.13
C ASP A 233 -11.22 3.57 -15.47
N TYR A 234 -11.71 4.39 -14.53
CA TYR A 234 -12.92 5.18 -14.71
C TYR A 234 -12.75 6.24 -15.80
N ASP A 235 -13.66 6.30 -16.79
CA ASP A 235 -13.70 7.39 -17.79
C ASP A 235 -14.28 8.67 -17.17
N PHE A 236 -13.38 9.51 -16.71
CA PHE A 236 -13.71 10.78 -16.06
C PHE A 236 -13.87 11.96 -17.03
N ASN A 237 -13.77 11.71 -18.34
CA ASN A 237 -13.94 12.76 -19.36
C ASN A 237 -15.40 13.21 -19.39
N GLY A 238 -15.62 14.47 -19.05
CA GLY A 238 -16.96 15.05 -18.84
C GLY A 238 -17.27 15.38 -17.38
N LEU A 239 -16.44 14.96 -16.42
CA LEU A 239 -16.48 15.53 -15.06
C LEU A 239 -15.91 16.95 -15.05
N GLU A 240 -16.49 17.81 -14.22
CA GLU A 240 -16.02 19.19 -14.00
C GLU A 240 -15.03 19.23 -12.86
N PHE A 241 -13.78 19.59 -13.14
CA PHE A 241 -12.72 19.74 -12.14
C PHE A 241 -11.73 20.85 -12.53
N ASP A 242 -11.00 21.39 -11.55
CA ASP A 242 -9.99 22.45 -11.76
C ASP A 242 -8.56 21.89 -11.88
N GLY A 243 -8.32 20.69 -11.38
CA GLY A 243 -7.01 20.05 -11.44
C GLY A 243 -7.11 18.53 -11.48
N LEU A 244 -6.18 17.90 -12.20
CA LEU A 244 -6.05 16.44 -12.30
C LEU A 244 -4.83 15.98 -11.50
N PHE A 245 -5.04 15.03 -10.61
CA PHE A 245 -3.99 14.36 -9.83
C PHE A 245 -4.00 12.86 -10.12
N ILE A 246 -2.90 12.34 -10.59
CA ILE A 246 -2.70 10.91 -10.82
C ILE A 246 -1.86 10.38 -9.67
N SER A 247 -2.38 9.42 -8.91
CA SER A 247 -1.66 8.89 -7.76
C SER A 247 -0.53 7.95 -8.17
N ASN A 248 0.40 7.70 -7.24
CA ASN A 248 1.28 6.55 -7.31
C ASN A 248 0.47 5.24 -7.19
N GLY A 249 1.11 4.12 -7.47
CA GLY A 249 0.52 2.79 -7.32
C GLY A 249 1.57 1.68 -7.43
N PRO A 250 1.19 0.42 -7.19
CA PRO A 250 2.04 -0.75 -7.35
C PRO A 250 2.13 -1.20 -8.82
N GLY A 251 3.16 -1.99 -9.12
CA GLY A 251 3.32 -2.64 -10.42
C GLY A 251 3.84 -1.73 -11.53
N ASP A 252 3.75 -2.22 -12.76
CA ASP A 252 4.22 -1.52 -13.94
C ASP A 252 3.13 -0.59 -14.51
N PRO A 253 3.40 0.71 -14.71
CA PRO A 253 2.47 1.66 -15.34
C PRO A 253 1.99 1.21 -16.73
N ASP A 254 2.77 0.42 -17.46
CA ASP A 254 2.39 -0.11 -18.79
C ASP A 254 1.18 -1.06 -18.73
N THR A 255 0.82 -1.55 -17.53
CA THR A 255 -0.40 -2.37 -17.33
C THR A 255 -1.68 -1.52 -17.17
N CYS A 256 -1.58 -0.19 -17.16
CA CYS A 256 -2.66 0.75 -16.88
C CYS A 256 -3.21 1.45 -18.13
N ASP A 257 -3.40 0.74 -19.24
CA ASP A 257 -3.86 1.31 -20.53
C ASP A 257 -5.11 2.19 -20.42
N ALA A 258 -6.12 1.77 -19.62
CA ALA A 258 -7.36 2.54 -19.44
C ALA A 258 -7.08 3.92 -18.84
N ALA A 259 -6.25 3.99 -17.79
CA ALA A 259 -5.83 5.25 -17.18
C ALA A 259 -5.10 6.15 -18.20
N VAL A 260 -4.15 5.57 -18.93
CA VAL A 260 -3.37 6.31 -19.96
C VAL A 260 -4.27 6.90 -21.04
N GLN A 261 -5.26 6.12 -21.53
CA GLN A 261 -6.22 6.59 -22.53
C GLN A 261 -7.10 7.74 -21.99
N ASN A 262 -7.60 7.62 -20.78
CA ASN A 262 -8.45 8.63 -20.15
C ASN A 262 -7.67 9.93 -19.87
N ILE A 263 -6.42 9.82 -19.44
CA ILE A 263 -5.53 10.98 -19.23
C ILE A 263 -5.24 11.68 -20.55
N ARG A 264 -4.93 10.93 -21.64
CA ARG A 264 -4.68 11.51 -22.96
C ARG A 264 -5.88 12.28 -23.53
N LYS A 265 -7.11 11.85 -23.24
CA LYS A 265 -8.33 12.57 -23.66
C LYS A 265 -8.52 13.86 -22.86
N ALA A 266 -8.07 13.91 -21.60
CA ALA A 266 -8.22 15.06 -20.72
C ALA A 266 -7.17 16.17 -20.96
N MET A 267 -6.05 15.84 -21.60
CA MET A 267 -4.96 16.77 -21.97
C MET A 267 -5.23 17.46 -23.30
#